data_ff2c1002af5e00f12b2c8f02aaf0cd42
#
_entry.id   ff2c1002af5e00f12b2c8f02aaf0cd42
#
_cell.length_a   1.000
_cell.length_b   1.000
_cell.length_c   1.000
_cell.angle_alpha   90.00
_cell.angle_beta   90.00
_cell.angle_gamma   90.00
#
_symmetry.space_group_name_H-M   'P 1'
#
loop_
_entity.id
_entity.type
_entity.pdbx_description
1 polymer ?
#
loop_
_entity_poly.entity_id
_entity_poly.type
_entity_poly.pdbx_seq_one_letter_code
_entity_poly.pdbx_strand_id
1 'polypeptide(L)'
;NYGVSRRTLLGVGGLMLGVGLVGCSDSEEGWESVTVDRITVSHPTEWVEKPPENENFTKNFTDGPHGMQIAGHYSDDTEPTLAWSVLEFMIRGTFQGYDPKGYQEITVKGAARAIKCPFDFTYKGKSARGYWLVASGVLPTEGSAIVLLRLPRDDTNLVDKIIASMSFKA
;
A
#
# COMPACT_ATOMS: atom_id res chain seq x y z
N ASN A 1 5.30 29.50 -77.83
CA ASN A 1 3.92 29.73 -77.44
C ASN A 1 3.44 28.75 -76.42
N TYR A 2 3.19 29.27 -75.28
CA TYR A 2 2.21 28.85 -74.26
C TYR A 2 2.30 27.39 -73.80
N GLY A 3 2.31 27.06 -72.55
CA GLY A 3 1.67 27.57 -71.42
C GLY A 3 2.10 26.92 -70.14
N VAL A 4 2.02 27.71 -69.17
CA VAL A 4 2.18 27.50 -67.74
C VAL A 4 1.22 26.44 -67.24
N SER A 5 1.68 25.51 -66.39
CA SER A 5 0.85 24.96 -65.34
C SER A 5 1.63 24.62 -64.10
N ARG A 6 1.37 25.39 -63.08
CA ARG A 6 1.77 25.16 -61.71
C ARG A 6 1.06 23.93 -61.16
N ARG A 7 1.75 23.01 -60.56
CA ARG A 7 1.14 22.11 -59.54
C ARG A 7 2.04 22.03 -58.34
N THR A 8 1.53 22.61 -57.34
CA THR A 8 1.93 22.62 -55.95
C THR A 8 1.98 21.16 -55.43
N LEU A 9 3.11 20.73 -54.97
CA LEU A 9 3.24 19.49 -54.21
C LEU A 9 3.10 19.84 -52.75
N LEU A 10 1.97 19.43 -52.21
CA LEU A 10 1.69 19.43 -50.79
C LEU A 10 2.54 18.31 -50.12
N GLY A 11 3.47 18.73 -49.30
CA GLY A 11 4.19 17.84 -48.42
C GLY A 11 3.27 17.28 -47.36
N VAL A 12 3.10 15.98 -47.38
CA VAL A 12 2.44 15.26 -46.28
C VAL A 12 3.47 15.06 -45.20
N GLY A 13 3.37 15.87 -44.16
CA GLY A 13 4.10 15.66 -42.92
C GLY A 13 3.54 14.43 -42.20
N GLY A 14 4.38 13.41 -42.13
CA GLY A 14 4.05 12.23 -41.33
C GLY A 14 4.04 12.58 -39.83
N LEU A 15 2.86 12.56 -39.23
CA LEU A 15 2.70 12.56 -37.78
C LEU A 15 3.14 11.17 -37.30
N MET A 16 4.33 11.12 -36.72
CA MET A 16 4.72 10.01 -35.86
C MET A 16 3.90 10.12 -34.58
N LEU A 17 2.80 9.40 -34.54
CA LEU A 17 2.10 9.09 -33.29
C LEU A 17 2.99 8.15 -32.49
N GLY A 18 3.77 8.72 -31.59
CA GLY A 18 4.41 7.97 -30.51
C GLY A 18 3.31 7.35 -29.67
N VAL A 19 3.03 6.09 -29.89
CA VAL A 19 2.23 5.26 -28.97
C VAL A 19 3.08 5.08 -27.74
N GLY A 20 2.96 5.98 -26.79
CA GLY A 20 3.41 5.74 -25.43
C GLY A 20 2.65 4.53 -24.92
N LEU A 21 3.35 3.43 -24.73
CA LEU A 21 2.86 2.34 -23.92
C LEU A 21 2.69 2.85 -22.50
N VAL A 22 1.54 3.44 -22.23
CA VAL A 22 1.04 3.60 -20.87
C VAL A 22 0.82 2.17 -20.42
N GLY A 23 1.74 1.66 -19.59
CA GLY A 23 1.53 0.42 -18.88
C GLY A 23 0.24 0.57 -18.10
N CYS A 24 -0.81 -0.10 -18.56
CA CYS A 24 -2.01 -0.29 -17.77
C CYS A 24 -1.60 -1.08 -16.53
N SER A 25 -1.35 -0.40 -15.42
CA SER A 25 -1.58 -1.02 -14.14
C SER A 25 -3.09 -1.22 -14.09
N ASP A 26 -3.53 -2.47 -14.07
CA ASP A 26 -4.93 -2.85 -13.83
C ASP A 26 -5.28 -2.43 -12.39
N SER A 27 -5.47 -1.14 -12.16
CA SER A 27 -6.07 -0.64 -10.93
C SER A 27 -7.57 -0.89 -11.08
N GLU A 28 -8.10 -1.72 -10.20
CA GLU A 28 -9.55 -1.90 -10.10
C GLU A 28 -10.22 -0.54 -9.87
N GLU A 29 -11.36 -0.32 -10.52
CA GLU A 29 -12.11 0.94 -10.37
C GLU A 29 -12.37 1.25 -8.90
N GLY A 30 -12.05 2.47 -8.47
CA GLY A 30 -12.19 2.92 -7.09
C GLY A 30 -11.04 2.51 -6.15
N TRP A 31 -9.96 1.93 -6.70
CA TRP A 31 -8.77 1.55 -5.94
C TRP A 31 -7.50 2.15 -6.54
N GLU A 32 -6.58 2.49 -5.68
CA GLU A 32 -5.29 3.08 -6.02
C GLU A 32 -4.17 2.27 -5.39
N SER A 33 -3.08 2.06 -6.15
CA SER A 33 -1.92 1.31 -5.70
C SER A 33 -0.78 2.26 -5.37
N VAL A 34 -0.11 2.02 -4.25
CA VAL A 34 1.06 2.78 -3.81
C VAL A 34 2.21 1.83 -3.52
N THR A 35 3.42 2.25 -3.92
CA THR A 35 4.66 1.54 -3.60
C THR A 35 5.48 2.39 -2.64
N VAL A 36 5.86 1.79 -1.52
CA VAL A 36 6.72 2.38 -0.50
C VAL A 36 7.84 1.39 -0.22
N ASP A 37 9.05 1.71 -0.59
CA ASP A 37 10.22 0.83 -0.49
C ASP A 37 9.94 -0.59 -1.02
N ARG A 38 9.83 -1.57 -0.12
CA ARG A 38 9.66 -3.00 -0.45
C ARG A 38 8.21 -3.41 -0.68
N ILE A 39 7.24 -2.60 -0.28
CA ILE A 39 5.84 -2.99 -0.30
C ILE A 39 5.02 -2.20 -1.33
N THR A 40 4.20 -2.89 -2.07
CA THR A 40 3.12 -2.31 -2.86
C THR A 40 1.80 -2.76 -2.24
N VAL A 41 0.87 -1.84 -2.07
CA VAL A 41 -0.45 -2.10 -1.50
C VAL A 41 -1.47 -1.16 -2.12
N SER A 42 -2.70 -1.61 -2.26
CA SER A 42 -3.81 -0.77 -2.75
C SER A 42 -4.75 -0.36 -1.63
N HIS A 43 -5.36 0.79 -1.81
CA HIS A 43 -6.37 1.35 -0.92
C HIS A 43 -7.50 1.97 -1.74
N PRO A 44 -8.70 2.18 -1.16
CA PRO A 44 -9.75 2.96 -1.82
C PRO A 44 -9.27 4.35 -2.20
N THR A 45 -9.64 4.85 -3.38
CA THR A 45 -9.23 6.17 -3.89
C THR A 45 -9.73 7.32 -3.03
N GLU A 46 -10.80 7.12 -2.27
CA GLU A 46 -11.33 8.09 -1.31
C GLU A 46 -10.46 8.26 -0.05
N TRP A 47 -9.53 7.34 0.21
CA TRP A 47 -8.54 7.51 1.27
C TRP A 47 -7.42 8.41 0.76
N VAL A 48 -7.39 9.63 1.22
CA VAL A 48 -6.42 10.63 0.76
C VAL A 48 -5.14 10.61 1.59
N GLU A 49 -4.04 10.92 0.94
CA GLU A 49 -2.75 11.02 1.62
C GLU A 49 -2.74 12.15 2.64
N LYS A 50 -2.31 11.86 3.85
CA LYS A 50 -2.06 12.78 4.94
C LYS A 50 -0.69 12.49 5.54
N PRO A 51 -0.09 13.41 6.31
CA PRO A 51 1.12 13.10 7.07
C PRO A 51 0.91 11.85 7.95
N PRO A 52 1.95 11.00 8.12
CA PRO A 52 1.89 9.88 9.04
C PRO A 52 1.53 10.31 10.46
N GLU A 53 0.72 9.52 11.14
CA GLU A 53 0.35 9.77 12.55
C GLU A 53 1.46 9.34 13.52
N ASN A 54 2.40 8.54 13.05
CA ASN A 54 3.54 8.06 13.84
C ASN A 54 4.81 8.08 12.97
N GLU A 55 5.93 8.48 13.56
CA GLU A 55 7.22 8.65 12.87
C GLU A 55 7.83 7.37 12.30
N ASN A 56 7.37 6.19 12.75
CA ASN A 56 7.81 4.91 12.20
C ASN A 56 7.23 4.62 10.81
N PHE A 57 6.25 5.39 10.35
CA PHE A 57 5.64 5.24 9.04
C PHE A 57 6.00 6.40 8.11
N THR A 58 6.06 6.12 6.81
CA THR A 58 6.42 7.11 5.79
C THR A 58 5.23 7.61 4.98
N LYS A 59 4.16 6.83 4.90
CA LYS A 59 2.92 7.17 4.21
C LYS A 59 1.70 6.87 5.07
N ASN A 60 0.66 7.69 4.89
CA ASN A 60 -0.63 7.52 5.55
C ASN A 60 -1.74 7.92 4.59
N PHE A 61 -2.74 7.07 4.42
CA PHE A 61 -3.94 7.32 3.63
C PHE A 61 -5.17 7.17 4.52
N THR A 62 -6.08 8.11 4.50
CA THR A 62 -7.23 8.12 5.42
C THR A 62 -8.45 8.80 4.81
N ASP A 63 -9.63 8.37 5.22
CA ASP A 63 -10.91 9.05 5.00
C ASP A 63 -11.52 9.58 6.32
N GLY A 64 -10.71 9.62 7.37
CA GLY A 64 -11.11 9.96 8.73
C GLY A 64 -11.17 8.71 9.62
N PRO A 65 -12.25 7.91 9.62
CA PRO A 65 -12.33 6.71 10.46
C PRO A 65 -11.43 5.57 9.98
N HIS A 66 -11.22 5.42 8.67
CA HIS A 66 -10.26 4.48 8.11
C HIS A 66 -8.88 5.12 8.01
N GLY A 67 -7.86 4.31 8.18
CA GLY A 67 -6.48 4.74 8.00
C GLY A 67 -5.58 3.58 7.59
N MET A 68 -4.58 3.89 6.77
CA MET A 68 -3.53 2.97 6.35
C MET A 68 -2.19 3.68 6.46
N GLN A 69 -1.36 3.25 7.40
CA GLN A 69 0.01 3.74 7.53
C GLN A 69 0.99 2.69 7.02
N ILE A 70 2.02 3.09 6.31
CA ILE A 70 2.95 2.20 5.60
C ILE A 70 4.38 2.52 6.00
N ALA A 71 5.09 1.47 6.46
CA ALA A 71 6.54 1.43 6.61
C ALA A 71 7.10 0.38 5.65
N GLY A 72 7.59 0.80 4.50
CA GLY A 72 7.99 -0.11 3.42
C GLY A 72 9.29 -0.87 3.69
N HIS A 73 10.10 -0.39 4.63
CA HIS A 73 11.27 -1.10 5.17
C HIS A 73 11.39 -0.70 6.65
N TYR A 74 10.69 -1.42 7.50
CA TYR A 74 10.66 -1.11 8.93
C TYR A 74 11.96 -1.54 9.63
N SER A 75 12.44 -2.73 9.34
CA SER A 75 13.67 -3.28 9.93
C SER A 75 14.32 -4.31 9.01
N ASP A 76 15.55 -4.69 9.35
CA ASP A 76 16.28 -5.77 8.69
C ASP A 76 15.85 -7.18 9.15
N ASP A 77 14.92 -7.27 10.11
CA ASP A 77 14.39 -8.55 10.57
C ASP A 77 13.64 -9.26 9.44
N THR A 78 13.93 -10.53 9.26
CA THR A 78 13.25 -11.41 8.29
C THR A 78 12.15 -12.24 8.91
N GLU A 79 11.99 -12.17 10.24
CA GLU A 79 10.89 -12.78 10.98
C GLU A 79 9.78 -11.77 11.21
N PRO A 80 8.61 -11.91 10.58
CA PRO A 80 7.55 -10.92 10.66
C PRO A 80 7.00 -10.76 12.08
N THR A 81 6.98 -11.82 12.87
CA THR A 81 6.55 -11.77 14.28
C THR A 81 7.48 -10.92 15.14
N LEU A 82 8.79 -10.95 14.86
CA LEU A 82 9.77 -10.14 15.58
C LEU A 82 9.63 -8.66 15.19
N ALA A 83 9.60 -8.37 13.89
CA ALA A 83 9.40 -6.99 13.40
C ALA A 83 8.11 -6.38 13.96
N TRP A 84 7.01 -7.14 13.93
CA TRP A 84 5.75 -6.72 14.53
C TRP A 84 5.87 -6.45 16.02
N SER A 85 6.42 -7.38 16.79
CA SER A 85 6.47 -7.26 18.26
C SER A 85 7.29 -6.05 18.72
N VAL A 86 8.35 -5.70 17.99
CA VAL A 86 9.17 -4.51 18.29
C VAL A 86 8.36 -3.24 18.08
N LEU A 87 7.71 -3.07 16.93
CA LEU A 87 6.92 -1.87 16.66
C LEU A 87 5.68 -1.81 17.54
N GLU A 88 4.97 -2.92 17.70
CA GLU A 88 3.80 -3.03 18.57
C GLU A 88 4.15 -2.59 20.00
N PHE A 89 5.25 -3.09 20.57
CA PHE A 89 5.69 -2.69 21.90
C PHE A 89 5.95 -1.19 22.01
N MET A 90 6.53 -0.58 20.98
CA MET A 90 6.86 0.84 20.97
C MET A 90 5.63 1.75 20.93
N ILE A 91 4.60 1.37 20.16
CA ILE A 91 3.48 2.29 19.87
C ILE A 91 2.12 1.84 20.41
N ARG A 92 1.98 0.62 20.94
CA ARG A 92 0.69 0.12 21.46
C ARG A 92 0.08 1.03 22.52
N GLY A 93 0.90 1.72 23.31
CA GLY A 93 0.44 2.69 24.32
C GLY A 93 -0.27 3.91 23.73
N THR A 94 -0.15 4.17 22.44
CA THR A 94 -0.89 5.23 21.75
C THR A 94 -2.31 4.83 21.38
N PHE A 95 -2.65 3.53 21.45
CA PHE A 95 -3.98 3.01 21.16
C PHE A 95 -4.76 2.83 22.47
N GLN A 96 -5.76 3.67 22.69
CA GLN A 96 -6.62 3.55 23.88
C GLN A 96 -7.32 2.19 23.89
N GLY A 97 -7.24 1.47 25.01
CA GLY A 97 -7.91 0.17 25.14
C GLY A 97 -7.36 -0.92 24.23
N TYR A 98 -6.07 -0.84 23.87
CA TYR A 98 -5.41 -1.81 22.98
C TYR A 98 -5.57 -3.25 23.49
N ASP A 99 -6.15 -4.11 22.64
CA ASP A 99 -6.43 -5.51 22.93
C ASP A 99 -6.02 -6.39 21.73
N PRO A 100 -4.80 -6.93 21.72
CA PRO A 100 -4.30 -7.76 20.62
C PRO A 100 -5.02 -9.11 20.58
N LYS A 101 -5.25 -9.63 19.36
CA LYS A 101 -5.95 -10.90 19.09
C LYS A 101 -5.03 -12.00 18.55
N GLY A 102 -3.73 -11.88 18.75
CA GLY A 102 -2.76 -12.82 18.23
C GLY A 102 -2.40 -12.55 16.76
N TYR A 103 -1.87 -13.54 16.07
CA TYR A 103 -1.53 -13.42 14.66
C TYR A 103 -1.93 -14.65 13.88
N GLN A 104 -2.08 -14.46 12.56
CA GLN A 104 -2.32 -15.52 11.60
C GLN A 104 -1.31 -15.38 10.46
N GLU A 105 -0.78 -16.50 9.99
CA GLU A 105 0.02 -16.50 8.77
C GLU A 105 -0.87 -16.21 7.57
N ILE A 106 -0.36 -15.36 6.67
CA ILE A 106 -0.99 -15.00 5.40
C ILE A 106 0.02 -15.13 4.28
N THR A 107 -0.47 -15.09 3.05
CA THR A 107 0.38 -15.05 1.86
C THR A 107 0.37 -13.65 1.26
N VAL A 108 1.56 -13.08 1.07
CA VAL A 108 1.80 -11.85 0.33
C VAL A 108 2.72 -12.16 -0.83
N LYS A 109 2.33 -11.78 -2.03
CA LYS A 109 3.10 -12.02 -3.25
C LYS A 109 4.53 -11.49 -3.11
N GLY A 110 5.51 -12.31 -3.39
CA GLY A 110 6.93 -11.95 -3.32
C GLY A 110 7.55 -11.98 -1.92
N ALA A 111 6.76 -12.08 -0.86
CA ALA A 111 7.27 -12.23 0.50
C ALA A 111 7.61 -13.69 0.80
N ALA A 112 8.66 -13.91 1.59
CA ALA A 112 9.00 -15.23 2.12
C ALA A 112 8.03 -15.65 3.22
N ARG A 113 7.64 -14.70 4.07
CA ARG A 113 6.66 -14.87 5.17
C ARG A 113 5.82 -13.61 5.33
N ALA A 114 4.59 -13.77 5.77
CA ALA A 114 3.73 -12.66 6.13
C ALA A 114 2.74 -13.06 7.22
N ILE A 115 2.32 -12.08 8.04
CA ILE A 115 1.35 -12.26 9.12
C ILE A 115 0.31 -11.14 9.13
N LYS A 116 -0.84 -11.47 9.69
CA LYS A 116 -1.95 -10.56 10.00
C LYS A 116 -2.21 -10.61 11.49
N CYS A 117 -2.18 -9.46 12.16
CA CYS A 117 -2.36 -9.35 13.60
C CYS A 117 -3.51 -8.40 13.92
N PRO A 118 -4.72 -8.93 14.18
CA PRO A 118 -5.88 -8.11 14.54
C PRO A 118 -5.75 -7.57 15.97
N PHE A 119 -6.32 -6.41 16.23
CA PHE A 119 -6.51 -5.88 17.58
C PHE A 119 -7.75 -5.00 17.68
N ASP A 120 -8.33 -4.94 18.85
CA ASP A 120 -9.38 -3.99 19.16
C ASP A 120 -8.81 -2.79 19.91
N PHE A 121 -9.40 -1.63 19.71
CA PHE A 121 -9.04 -0.42 20.44
C PHE A 121 -10.18 0.62 20.37
N THR A 122 -9.99 1.74 21.05
CA THR A 122 -10.92 2.86 21.00
C THR A 122 -10.29 4.02 20.24
N TYR A 123 -10.99 4.49 19.20
CA TYR A 123 -10.59 5.63 18.40
C TYR A 123 -11.63 6.75 18.50
N LYS A 124 -11.21 7.91 19.00
CA LYS A 124 -12.12 9.07 19.21
C LYS A 124 -13.41 8.69 19.96
N GLY A 125 -13.25 7.91 21.02
CA GLY A 125 -14.36 7.49 21.87
C GLY A 125 -15.24 6.38 21.32
N LYS A 126 -14.91 5.78 20.19
CA LYS A 126 -15.65 4.69 19.56
C LYS A 126 -14.81 3.43 19.44
N SER A 127 -15.45 2.27 19.55
CA SER A 127 -14.77 1.00 19.26
C SER A 127 -14.27 0.98 17.83
N ALA A 128 -13.04 0.50 17.63
CA ALA A 128 -12.39 0.38 16.36
C ALA A 128 -11.62 -0.95 16.26
N ARG A 129 -11.31 -1.35 15.04
CA ARG A 129 -10.51 -2.53 14.74
C ARG A 129 -9.23 -2.09 14.01
N GLY A 130 -8.10 -2.60 14.48
CA GLY A 130 -6.81 -2.45 13.81
C GLY A 130 -6.28 -3.77 13.27
N TYR A 131 -5.40 -3.67 12.29
CA TYR A 131 -4.65 -4.79 11.74
C TYR A 131 -3.20 -4.38 11.49
N TRP A 132 -2.29 -5.18 12.02
CA TRP A 132 -0.90 -5.17 11.58
C TRP A 132 -0.77 -6.17 10.42
N LEU A 133 -0.28 -5.74 9.29
CA LEU A 133 0.04 -6.58 8.15
C LEU A 133 1.55 -6.48 7.94
N VAL A 134 2.25 -7.60 8.11
CA VAL A 134 3.71 -7.62 8.07
C VAL A 134 4.18 -8.62 7.03
N ALA A 135 5.04 -8.19 6.13
CA ALA A 135 5.63 -9.03 5.10
C ALA A 135 7.16 -8.95 5.18
N SER A 136 7.83 -10.07 5.04
CA SER A 136 9.28 -10.17 5.17
C SER A 136 9.92 -10.92 4.02
N GLY A 137 11.13 -10.52 3.66
CA GLY A 137 11.98 -11.22 2.72
C GLY A 137 12.84 -12.30 3.40
N VAL A 138 13.74 -12.89 2.62
CA VAL A 138 14.65 -13.96 3.09
C VAL A 138 15.93 -13.37 3.68
N LEU A 139 16.45 -12.30 3.07
CA LEU A 139 17.74 -11.70 3.46
C LEU A 139 17.51 -10.44 4.32
N PRO A 140 18.44 -10.13 5.25
CA PRO A 140 18.35 -8.88 6.04
C PRO A 140 18.23 -7.62 5.20
N THR A 141 18.86 -7.56 4.02
CA THR A 141 18.74 -6.46 3.08
C THR A 141 17.33 -6.28 2.51
N GLU A 142 16.52 -7.32 2.55
CA GLU A 142 15.10 -7.29 2.18
C GLU A 142 14.24 -6.86 3.37
N GLY A 143 14.55 -7.36 4.57
CA GLY A 143 13.93 -6.99 5.83
C GLY A 143 12.43 -7.24 5.91
N SER A 144 11.75 -6.39 6.64
CA SER A 144 10.29 -6.44 6.86
C SER A 144 9.62 -5.11 6.56
N ALA A 145 8.46 -5.17 5.91
CA ALA A 145 7.54 -4.05 5.70
C ALA A 145 6.30 -4.23 6.59
N ILE A 146 5.75 -3.12 7.09
CA ILE A 146 4.57 -3.11 7.95
C ILE A 146 3.53 -2.15 7.39
N VAL A 147 2.30 -2.65 7.28
CA VAL A 147 1.11 -1.85 7.00
C VAL A 147 0.20 -1.90 8.22
N LEU A 148 -0.16 -0.74 8.76
CA LEU A 148 -1.06 -0.61 9.90
C LEU A 148 -2.41 -0.07 9.43
N LEU A 149 -3.45 -0.87 9.58
CA LEU A 149 -4.83 -0.50 9.24
C LEU A 149 -5.60 -0.06 10.48
N ARG A 150 -6.39 0.98 10.34
CA ARG A 150 -7.43 1.40 11.29
C ARG A 150 -8.77 1.38 10.60
N LEU A 151 -9.73 0.68 11.17
CA LEU A 151 -11.08 0.53 10.66
C LEU A 151 -12.09 0.92 11.74
N PRO A 152 -13.22 1.58 11.39
CA PRO A 152 -14.27 1.93 12.37
C PRO A 152 -14.99 0.70 12.93
N ARG A 153 -14.88 -0.43 12.24
CA ARG A 153 -15.40 -1.75 12.62
C ARG A 153 -14.63 -2.83 11.89
N ASP A 154 -14.77 -4.06 12.32
CA ASP A 154 -14.21 -5.19 11.57
C ASP A 154 -14.88 -5.33 10.21
N ASP A 155 -14.06 -5.29 9.16
CA ASP A 155 -14.47 -5.47 7.77
C ASP A 155 -13.46 -6.42 7.11
N THR A 156 -13.73 -7.71 7.26
CA THR A 156 -12.83 -8.77 6.77
C THR A 156 -12.71 -8.76 5.25
N ASN A 157 -13.76 -8.39 4.53
CA ASN A 157 -13.71 -8.31 3.06
C ASN A 157 -12.76 -7.20 2.60
N LEU A 158 -12.80 -6.04 3.24
CA LEU A 158 -11.90 -4.94 2.97
C LEU A 158 -10.45 -5.34 3.26
N VAL A 159 -10.20 -5.95 4.42
CA VAL A 159 -8.85 -6.40 4.82
C VAL A 159 -8.32 -7.44 3.85
N ASP A 160 -9.12 -8.44 3.49
CA ASP A 160 -8.72 -9.50 2.54
C ASP A 160 -8.39 -8.92 1.16
N LYS A 161 -9.15 -7.93 0.71
CA LYS A 161 -8.88 -7.23 -0.54
C LYS A 161 -7.57 -6.44 -0.49
N ILE A 162 -7.30 -5.76 0.60
CA ILE A 162 -6.03 -5.06 0.83
C ILE A 162 -4.86 -6.05 0.81
N ILE A 163 -4.98 -7.17 1.55
CA ILE A 163 -3.94 -8.21 1.59
C ILE A 163 -3.70 -8.80 0.19
N ALA A 164 -4.77 -9.08 -0.56
CA ALA A 164 -4.67 -9.61 -1.92
C ALA A 164 -3.96 -8.64 -2.88
N SER A 165 -4.00 -7.34 -2.61
CA SER A 165 -3.31 -6.31 -3.39
C SER A 165 -1.83 -6.19 -3.04
N MET A 166 -1.40 -6.74 -1.91
CA MET A 166 -0.03 -6.57 -1.42
C MET A 166 0.97 -7.38 -2.24
N SER A 167 2.10 -6.76 -2.52
CA SER A 167 3.28 -7.44 -3.04
C SER A 167 4.55 -6.90 -2.37
N PHE A 168 5.47 -7.80 -2.09
CA PHE A 168 6.77 -7.52 -1.50
C PHE A 168 7.85 -7.71 -2.56
N LYS A 169 8.73 -6.73 -2.69
CA LYS A 169 9.84 -6.78 -3.64
C LYS A 169 11.16 -6.89 -2.87
N ALA A 170 11.85 -7.99 -3.09
CA ALA A 170 13.20 -8.21 -2.59
C ALA A 170 14.23 -7.30 -3.28
#